data_e00269b3721c81009ee8118c52d78f53
#
_entry.id   e00269b3721c81009ee8118c52d78f53
#
_cell.length_a   1.000
_cell.length_b   1.000
_cell.length_c   1.000
_cell.angle_alpha   90.00
_cell.angle_beta   90.00
_cell.angle_gamma   90.00
#
_symmetry.space_group_name_H-M   'P 1'
#
loop_
_entity.id
_entity.type
_entity.pdbx_description
1 polymer ?
#
loop_
_entity_poly.entity_id
_entity_poly.type
_entity_poly.pdbx_seq_one_letter_code
_entity_poly.pdbx_strand_id
1 'polypeptide(L)'
;FGTMSGMLKDFFDRTYYPAEPYKINLPYAIFVSSSNDGTGAVRDIQRIARGYPLREVSEPLICKGELTADRLVACEELGLGMATGIEMGIF
;
A
#
# COMPACT_ATOMS: atom_id res chain seq x y z
N PHE A 1 -2.40 -1.00 -16.78
CA PHE A 1 -3.75 -0.74 -17.30
C PHE A 1 -4.67 -0.13 -16.24
N GLY A 2 -4.14 0.79 -15.43
CA GLY A 2 -4.96 1.48 -14.43
C GLY A 2 -5.36 0.64 -13.23
N THR A 3 -4.61 -0.41 -12.93
CA THR A 3 -4.85 -1.29 -11.79
C THR A 3 -3.51 -1.66 -11.14
N MET A 4 -3.55 -2.45 -10.06
CA MET A 4 -2.33 -2.91 -9.42
C MET A 4 -1.57 -3.89 -10.31
N SER A 5 -0.29 -4.12 -10.02
CA SER A 5 0.51 -5.07 -10.77
C SER A 5 -0.03 -6.49 -10.62
N GLY A 6 0.19 -7.32 -11.65
CA GLY A 6 -0.23 -8.72 -11.58
C GLY A 6 0.47 -9.50 -10.48
N MET A 7 1.73 -9.15 -10.18
CA MET A 7 2.48 -9.79 -9.09
C MET A 7 1.87 -9.51 -7.73
N LEU A 8 1.45 -8.27 -7.49
CA LEU A 8 0.79 -7.91 -6.23
C LEU A 8 -0.57 -8.58 -6.11
N LYS A 9 -1.34 -8.62 -7.21
CA LYS A 9 -2.62 -9.31 -7.24
C LYS A 9 -2.44 -10.80 -6.93
N ASP A 10 -1.44 -11.42 -7.52
CA ASP A 10 -1.13 -12.83 -7.26
C ASP A 10 -0.79 -13.06 -5.78
N PHE A 11 0.00 -12.16 -5.19
CA PHE A 11 0.31 -12.23 -3.77
C PHE A 11 -0.97 -12.21 -2.92
N PHE A 12 -1.88 -11.29 -3.19
CA PHE A 12 -3.14 -11.22 -2.47
C PHE A 12 -3.99 -12.47 -2.66
N ASP A 13 -4.08 -12.96 -3.90
CA ASP A 13 -4.85 -14.17 -4.19
C ASP A 13 -4.32 -15.40 -3.45
N ARG A 14 -3.00 -15.49 -3.29
CA ARG A 14 -2.37 -16.65 -2.67
C ARG A 14 -2.38 -16.59 -1.15
N THR A 15 -2.47 -15.41 -0.58
CA THR A 15 -2.36 -15.24 0.88
C THR A 15 -3.69 -15.00 1.57
N TYR A 16 -4.76 -14.68 0.85
CA TYR A 16 -6.03 -14.31 1.46
C TYR A 16 -6.61 -15.41 2.37
N TYR A 17 -6.81 -16.59 1.83
CA TYR A 17 -7.37 -17.68 2.64
C TYR A 17 -6.43 -18.15 3.75
N PRO A 18 -5.12 -18.32 3.51
CA PRO A 18 -4.21 -18.64 4.61
C PRO A 18 -4.20 -17.58 5.72
N ALA A 19 -4.41 -16.32 5.40
CA ALA A 19 -4.39 -15.25 6.39
C ALA A 19 -5.72 -15.10 7.14
N GLU A 20 -6.83 -15.51 6.55
CA GLU A 20 -8.17 -15.28 7.08
C GLU A 20 -8.37 -15.70 8.53
N PRO A 21 -7.92 -16.90 8.97
CA PRO A 21 -8.13 -17.32 10.36
C PRO A 21 -7.42 -16.43 11.39
N TYR A 22 -6.39 -15.70 10.98
CA TYR A 22 -5.58 -14.90 11.90
C TYR A 22 -6.14 -13.49 12.10
N LYS A 23 -7.08 -13.06 11.29
CA LYS A 23 -7.72 -11.73 11.39
C LYS A 23 -6.68 -10.64 11.54
N ILE A 24 -5.79 -10.51 10.57
CA ILE A 24 -4.56 -9.74 10.70
C ILE A 24 -4.92 -8.28 10.94
N ASN A 25 -5.27 -7.48 11.07
CA ASN A 25 -5.51 -6.05 11.33
C ASN A 25 -4.22 -5.22 11.36
N LEU A 26 -3.28 -5.56 10.48
CA LEU A 26 -2.01 -4.84 10.40
C LEU A 26 -2.18 -3.46 9.74
N PRO A 27 -1.38 -2.47 10.17
CA PRO A 27 -1.34 -1.19 9.48
C PRO A 27 -0.64 -1.33 8.13
N TYR A 28 -1.10 -0.57 7.14
CA TYR A 28 -0.45 -0.54 5.84
C TYR A 28 -0.52 0.86 5.24
N ALA A 29 0.37 1.11 4.31
CA ALA A 29 0.35 2.31 3.49
C ALA A 29 0.63 1.93 2.05
N ILE A 30 0.23 2.78 1.11
CA ILE A 30 0.35 2.52 -0.32
C ILE A 30 1.25 3.55 -0.95
N PHE A 31 2.21 3.10 -1.76
CA PHE A 31 2.87 3.98 -2.71
C PHE A 31 2.78 3.37 -4.09
N VAL A 32 2.61 4.21 -5.09
CA VAL A 32 2.43 3.79 -6.48
C VAL A 32 3.31 4.65 -7.38
N SER A 33 4.05 4.00 -8.28
CA SER A 33 4.75 4.67 -9.35
C SER A 33 4.01 4.34 -10.64
N SER A 34 3.53 5.35 -11.34
CA SER A 34 2.66 5.13 -12.50
C SER A 34 2.89 6.19 -13.57
N SER A 35 2.70 5.80 -14.83
CA SER A 35 2.70 6.75 -15.96
C SER A 35 1.34 7.44 -16.11
N ASN A 36 0.27 6.86 -15.57
CA ASN A 36 -1.06 7.48 -15.51
C ASN A 36 -1.30 8.09 -14.13
N ASP A 37 -2.55 8.31 -13.74
CA ASP A 37 -2.84 8.94 -12.46
C ASP A 37 -2.68 8.03 -11.23
N GLY A 38 -2.57 6.72 -11.43
CA GLY A 38 -2.35 5.76 -10.34
C GLY A 38 -3.57 5.47 -9.46
N THR A 39 -4.69 6.15 -9.68
CA THR A 39 -5.86 6.00 -8.80
C THR A 39 -6.51 4.64 -8.89
N GLY A 40 -6.46 3.99 -10.06
CA GLY A 40 -7.01 2.64 -10.23
C GLY A 40 -6.28 1.62 -9.38
N ALA A 41 -4.95 1.68 -9.35
CA ALA A 41 -4.15 0.79 -8.52
C ALA A 41 -4.44 0.99 -7.03
N VAL A 42 -4.50 2.24 -6.59
CA VAL A 42 -4.83 2.56 -5.19
C VAL A 42 -6.19 2.02 -4.81
N ARG A 43 -7.20 2.24 -5.63
CA ARG A 43 -8.57 1.79 -5.36
C ARG A 43 -8.63 0.27 -5.22
N ASP A 44 -7.96 -0.45 -6.11
CA ASP A 44 -7.96 -1.90 -6.10
C ASP A 44 -7.26 -2.47 -4.87
N ILE A 45 -6.11 -1.88 -4.50
CA ILE A 45 -5.39 -2.29 -3.31
C ILE A 45 -6.24 -2.05 -2.06
N GLN A 46 -6.85 -0.87 -1.95
CA GLN A 46 -7.70 -0.54 -0.80
C GLN A 46 -8.89 -1.49 -0.68
N ARG A 47 -9.50 -1.85 -1.80
CA ARG A 47 -10.64 -2.78 -1.81
C ARG A 47 -10.24 -4.14 -1.28
N ILE A 48 -9.10 -4.65 -1.74
CA ILE A 48 -8.62 -5.97 -1.31
C ILE A 48 -8.17 -5.92 0.15
N ALA A 49 -7.45 -4.88 0.54
CA ALA A 49 -6.93 -4.74 1.89
C ALA A 49 -8.06 -4.70 2.93
N ARG A 50 -9.20 -4.11 2.60
CA ARG A 50 -10.36 -4.11 3.50
C ARG A 50 -10.87 -5.52 3.79
N GLY A 51 -10.70 -6.43 2.86
CA GLY A 51 -11.14 -7.82 3.03
C GLY A 51 -10.26 -8.66 3.95
N TYR A 52 -8.99 -8.30 4.14
CA TYR A 52 -8.09 -9.07 4.99
C TYR A 52 -8.48 -9.12 6.48
N PRO A 53 -8.91 -8.10 7.22
CA PRO A 53 -8.86 -6.66 7.02
C PRO A 53 -7.50 -6.07 7.43
N LEU A 54 -7.03 -5.14 6.65
CA LEU A 54 -5.84 -4.33 6.97
C LEU A 54 -6.29 -2.89 7.21
N ARG A 55 -5.51 -2.14 7.99
CA ARG A 55 -5.84 -0.74 8.33
C ARG A 55 -4.95 0.21 7.56
N GLU A 56 -5.54 1.08 6.76
CA GLU A 56 -4.79 2.12 6.07
C GLU A 56 -4.48 3.24 7.06
N VAL A 57 -3.20 3.56 7.23
CA VAL A 57 -2.76 4.52 8.26
C VAL A 57 -2.11 5.77 7.67
N SER A 58 -2.06 5.90 6.36
CA SER A 58 -1.51 7.05 5.67
C SER A 58 -2.22 7.25 4.35
N GLU A 59 -2.29 8.50 3.88
CA GLU A 59 -2.80 8.75 2.55
C GLU A 59 -1.90 8.09 1.50
N PRO A 60 -2.47 7.58 0.41
CA PRO A 60 -1.67 6.99 -0.66
C PRO A 60 -0.70 7.98 -1.27
N LEU A 61 0.54 7.53 -1.50
CA LEU A 61 1.54 8.32 -2.19
C LEU A 61 1.58 7.87 -3.65
N ILE A 62 1.18 8.76 -4.56
CA ILE A 62 1.18 8.48 -5.99
C ILE A 62 2.29 9.29 -6.65
N CYS A 63 3.25 8.60 -7.25
CA CYS A 63 4.33 9.20 -8.02
C CYS A 63 4.01 9.04 -9.50
N LYS A 64 3.50 10.09 -10.12
CA LYS A 64 3.11 10.08 -11.53
C LYS A 64 4.28 10.51 -12.40
N GLY A 65 4.56 9.73 -13.44
CA GLY A 65 5.65 10.03 -14.37
C GLY A 65 7.02 9.61 -13.82
N GLU A 66 8.05 10.42 -14.08
CA GLU A 66 9.41 10.09 -13.66
C GLU A 66 9.57 10.16 -12.14
N LEU A 67 10.41 9.27 -11.61
CA LEU A 67 10.79 9.33 -10.21
C LEU A 67 11.85 10.43 -10.03
N THR A 68 11.44 11.52 -9.43
CA THR A 68 12.33 12.63 -9.10
C THR A 68 12.95 12.41 -7.71
N ALA A 69 13.99 13.19 -7.40
CA ALA A 69 14.60 13.14 -6.07
C ALA A 69 13.57 13.46 -4.97
N ASP A 70 12.69 14.42 -5.21
CA ASP A 70 11.64 14.77 -4.24
C ASP A 70 10.68 13.61 -3.97
N ARG A 71 10.34 12.85 -5.01
CA ARG A 71 9.45 11.70 -4.87
C ARG A 71 10.12 10.55 -4.13
N LEU A 72 11.43 10.36 -4.35
CA LEU A 72 12.18 9.36 -3.59
C LEU A 72 12.24 9.72 -2.12
N VAL A 73 12.44 10.98 -1.80
CA VAL A 73 12.41 11.47 -0.41
C VAL A 73 11.02 11.24 0.20
N ALA A 74 9.96 11.50 -0.54
CA ALA A 74 8.59 11.25 -0.05
C ALA A 74 8.38 9.77 0.27
N CYS A 75 8.91 8.86 -0.55
CA CYS A 75 8.83 7.42 -0.29
C CYS A 75 9.60 7.04 0.98
N GLU A 76 10.79 7.60 1.16
CA GLU A 76 11.58 7.37 2.37
C GLU A 76 10.86 7.88 3.62
N GLU A 77 10.25 9.05 3.54
CA GLU A 77 9.49 9.63 4.64
C GLU A 77 8.27 8.78 4.98
N LEU A 78 7.59 8.25 3.97
CA LEU A 78 6.46 7.34 4.19
C LEU A 78 6.91 6.09 4.95
N GLY A 79 8.00 5.48 4.53
CA GLY A 79 8.56 4.30 5.19
C GLY A 79 8.99 4.59 6.62
N LEU A 80 9.66 5.72 6.83
CA LEU A 80 10.09 6.14 8.16
C LEU A 80 8.91 6.40 9.07
N GLY A 81 7.87 7.05 8.55
CA GLY A 81 6.64 7.30 9.31
C GLY A 81 5.95 6.00 9.73
N MET A 82 5.92 5.01 8.83
CA MET A 82 5.37 3.70 9.15
C MET A 82 6.16 3.01 10.25
N ALA A 83 7.47 2.97 10.12
CA ALA A 83 8.34 2.33 11.12
C ALA A 83 8.22 3.03 12.49
N THR A 84 8.22 4.35 12.50
CA THR A 84 8.09 5.13 13.72
C THR A 84 6.74 4.92 14.38
N GLY A 85 5.66 4.91 13.60
CA GLY A 85 4.32 4.70 14.13
C GLY A 85 4.15 3.34 14.77
N ILE A 86 4.73 2.30 14.16
CA ILE A 86 4.72 0.96 14.72
C ILE A 86 5.54 0.89 16.01
N GLU A 87 6.75 1.45 16.00
CA GLU A 87 7.64 1.44 17.15
C GLU A 87 7.04 2.18 18.35
N MET A 88 6.36 3.28 18.09
CA MET A 88 5.73 4.08 19.14
C MET A 88 4.35 3.58 19.58
N GLY A 89 3.85 2.54 18.93
CA GLY A 89 2.54 1.97 19.25
C GLY A 89 1.36 2.85 18.83
N ILE A 90 1.56 3.75 17.86
CA ILE A 90 0.50 4.63 17.35
C ILE A 90 -0.46 3.87 16.43
N PHE A 91 0.06 2.93 15.68
CA PHE A 91 -0.73 2.17 14.69
C PHE A 91 -1.27 0.84 15.21
#